data_d4d648c2a24bc32ffeec6a67c40010bf
#
_entry.id   d4d648c2a24bc32ffeec6a67c40010bf
#
_cell.length_a   1.000
_cell.length_b   1.000
_cell.length_c   1.000
_cell.angle_alpha   90.00
_cell.angle_beta   90.00
_cell.angle_gamma   90.00
#
_symmetry.space_group_name_H-M   'P 1'
#
loop_
_entity.id
_entity.type
_entity.pdbx_description
1 polymer ?
#
loop_
_entity_poly.entity_id
_entity_poly.type
_entity_poly.pdbx_seq_one_letter_code
_entity_poly.pdbx_strand_id
1 'polypeptide(L)'
;MKNITTRQFSVLADCGKIYQFMLDIYERDWKNGVPAPFFEYAFSSFAYWMDITYSYKNCIWEDHGEIVAFCFYEAPVTDIYFSLKPGYEELAPAMISYADEHMSIKGENIQLILFGGQDALMKAAMEKGYYQASETIDMQFDFEEMLNYPLPEGFHFVKPEEYDIDKVSKCCWKGFDHEQNEGPWEHQYEQSNYLLKVAPHATWEHAVIIADEKGEYACYAGMWWTPQNKLAYMEPLCTIPEYRNMGLASAALSELYRRMKKG
;
A
#
# COMPACT_ATOMS: atom_id res chain seq x y z
N MET A 1 -13.46 31.15 -8.89
CA MET A 1 -13.42 30.41 -10.18
C MET A 1 -12.23 29.47 -10.06
N LYS A 2 -12.40 28.18 -10.32
CA LYS A 2 -11.30 27.21 -10.27
C LYS A 2 -10.22 27.56 -11.31
N ASN A 3 -8.96 27.39 -10.95
CA ASN A 3 -7.81 27.61 -11.84
C ASN A 3 -6.96 26.33 -11.88
N ILE A 4 -7.45 25.36 -12.64
CA ILE A 4 -6.85 24.03 -12.71
C ILE A 4 -5.59 24.05 -13.57
N THR A 5 -4.50 23.60 -13.00
CA THR A 5 -3.24 23.33 -13.69
C THR A 5 -2.86 21.87 -13.50
N THR A 6 -2.09 21.34 -14.45
CA THR A 6 -1.66 19.94 -14.46
C THR A 6 -0.14 19.88 -14.57
N ARG A 7 0.48 19.03 -13.79
CA ARG A 7 1.93 18.80 -13.86
C ARG A 7 2.32 17.37 -13.53
N GLN A 8 3.51 16.99 -13.95
CA GLN A 8 4.11 15.72 -13.59
C GLN A 8 4.50 15.67 -12.11
N PHE A 9 4.44 14.47 -11.56
CA PHE A 9 4.91 14.18 -10.22
C PHE A 9 6.45 14.15 -10.16
N SER A 10 7.01 14.67 -9.08
CA SER A 10 8.44 14.63 -8.78
C SER A 10 8.67 14.03 -7.39
N VAL A 11 9.29 12.86 -7.34
CA VAL A 11 9.45 12.05 -6.11
C VAL A 11 9.91 12.90 -4.92
N LEU A 12 11.05 13.61 -5.06
CA LEU A 12 11.63 14.36 -3.94
C LEU A 12 10.83 15.60 -3.55
N ALA A 13 10.10 16.20 -4.49
CA ALA A 13 9.35 17.43 -4.24
C ALA A 13 7.92 17.18 -3.75
N ASP A 14 7.33 16.07 -4.13
CA ASP A 14 5.90 15.86 -4.03
C ASP A 14 5.46 14.74 -3.09
N CYS A 15 6.33 13.76 -2.75
CA CYS A 15 5.92 12.63 -1.89
C CYS A 15 5.24 13.10 -0.60
N GLY A 16 5.84 14.04 0.14
CA GLY A 16 5.25 14.54 1.38
C GLY A 16 3.95 15.33 1.15
N LYS A 17 3.84 16.06 0.03
CA LYS A 17 2.61 16.80 -0.31
C LYS A 17 1.48 15.86 -0.70
N ILE A 18 1.77 14.83 -1.48
CA ILE A 18 0.79 13.79 -1.84
C ILE A 18 0.34 13.02 -0.61
N TYR A 19 1.27 12.65 0.27
CA TYR A 19 0.94 12.01 1.54
C TYR A 19 -0.05 12.86 2.34
N GLN A 20 0.24 14.16 2.52
CA GLN A 20 -0.66 15.07 3.23
C GLN A 20 -2.01 15.22 2.51
N PHE A 21 -2.00 15.36 1.19
CA PHE A 21 -3.23 15.41 0.39
C PHE A 21 -4.10 14.17 0.61
N MET A 22 -3.51 12.97 0.62
CA MET A 22 -4.25 11.74 0.88
C MET A 22 -4.79 11.65 2.32
N LEU A 23 -4.06 12.17 3.31
CA LEU A 23 -4.58 12.30 4.68
C LEU A 23 -5.83 13.20 4.73
N ASP A 24 -5.77 14.33 4.00
CA ASP A 24 -6.83 15.36 4.04
C ASP A 24 -8.12 14.89 3.36
N ILE A 25 -8.01 14.05 2.31
CA ILE A 25 -9.19 13.55 1.56
C ILE A 25 -9.66 12.17 2.02
N TYR A 26 -9.00 11.57 3.01
CA TYR A 26 -9.28 10.22 3.45
C TYR A 26 -10.75 10.05 3.86
N GLU A 27 -11.36 9.02 3.32
CA GLU A 27 -12.65 8.49 3.76
C GLU A 27 -12.51 6.99 3.99
N ARG A 28 -13.22 6.47 4.96
CA ARG A 28 -13.10 5.07 5.37
C ARG A 28 -13.39 4.07 4.24
N ASP A 29 -14.27 4.41 3.32
CA ASP A 29 -14.63 3.61 2.14
C ASP A 29 -13.72 3.83 0.92
N TRP A 30 -12.66 4.63 1.08
CA TRP A 30 -11.70 4.99 0.04
C TRP A 30 -12.31 5.64 -1.22
N LYS A 31 -13.53 6.14 -1.14
CA LYS A 31 -14.20 6.77 -2.29
C LYS A 31 -13.45 7.96 -2.89
N ASN A 32 -12.52 8.56 -2.14
CA ASN A 32 -11.69 9.66 -2.65
C ASN A 32 -10.31 9.19 -3.10
N GLY A 33 -9.96 7.91 -2.90
CA GLY A 33 -8.68 7.29 -3.25
C GLY A 33 -8.09 6.48 -2.11
N VAL A 34 -6.96 5.85 -2.38
CA VAL A 34 -6.23 5.03 -1.39
C VAL A 34 -5.77 5.85 -0.19
N PRO A 35 -5.60 5.24 0.99
CA PRO A 35 -5.07 5.93 2.16
C PRO A 35 -3.59 6.27 1.98
N ALA A 36 -3.14 7.31 2.67
CA ALA A 36 -1.75 7.76 2.62
C ALA A 36 -0.69 6.67 2.90
N PRO A 37 -0.89 5.73 3.84
CA PRO A 37 0.07 4.64 4.07
C PRO A 37 0.25 3.71 2.85
N PHE A 38 -0.80 3.47 2.09
CA PHE A 38 -0.70 2.69 0.84
C PHE A 38 0.32 3.32 -0.12
N PHE A 39 0.16 4.60 -0.36
CA PHE A 39 1.07 5.36 -1.22
C PHE A 39 2.50 5.37 -0.66
N GLU A 40 2.65 5.64 0.64
CA GLU A 40 3.97 5.69 1.26
C GLU A 40 4.66 4.34 1.24
N TYR A 41 3.96 3.25 1.52
CA TYR A 41 4.50 1.90 1.41
C TYR A 41 5.05 1.64 0.01
N ALA A 42 4.27 1.95 -1.04
CA ALA A 42 4.68 1.75 -2.41
C ALA A 42 5.91 2.60 -2.79
N PHE A 43 5.95 3.87 -2.40
CA PHE A 43 7.01 4.80 -2.81
C PHE A 43 8.23 4.82 -1.90
N SER A 44 8.08 4.66 -0.59
CA SER A 44 9.20 4.72 0.36
C SER A 44 9.98 3.43 0.40
N SER A 45 9.35 2.31 0.12
CA SER A 45 10.08 1.05 0.04
C SER A 45 11.07 1.05 -1.12
N PHE A 46 11.00 2.01 -2.08
CA PHE A 46 11.70 1.93 -3.37
C PHE A 46 11.71 0.47 -3.81
N ALA A 47 10.53 -0.12 -3.64
CA ALA A 47 10.44 -1.54 -3.59
C ALA A 47 10.99 -2.08 -4.89
N TYR A 48 11.77 -3.08 -4.78
CA TYR A 48 12.27 -3.89 -5.85
C TYR A 48 11.17 -4.26 -6.88
N TRP A 49 9.92 -4.41 -6.40
CA TRP A 49 8.76 -4.67 -7.25
C TRP A 49 8.16 -3.43 -7.91
N MET A 50 8.50 -2.23 -7.44
CA MET A 50 7.98 -0.98 -7.99
C MET A 50 9.01 -0.34 -8.92
N ASP A 51 8.70 -0.30 -10.20
CA ASP A 51 9.54 0.41 -11.16
C ASP A 51 9.30 1.93 -11.07
N ILE A 52 10.02 2.58 -10.16
CA ILE A 52 9.97 4.04 -9.98
C ILE A 52 10.46 4.82 -11.21
N THR A 53 11.09 4.14 -12.18
CA THR A 53 11.58 4.75 -13.43
C THR A 53 10.44 5.47 -14.16
N TYR A 54 9.23 4.98 -14.07
CA TYR A 54 8.08 5.55 -14.75
C TYR A 54 7.27 6.53 -13.89
N SER A 55 7.66 6.77 -12.64
CA SER A 55 6.92 7.66 -11.73
C SER A 55 6.74 9.09 -12.25
N TYR A 56 7.60 9.54 -13.16
CA TYR A 56 7.44 10.83 -13.86
C TYR A 56 6.17 10.93 -14.69
N LYS A 57 5.53 9.80 -15.02
CA LYS A 57 4.23 9.76 -15.73
C LYS A 57 3.05 9.97 -14.77
N ASN A 58 3.25 9.84 -13.46
CA ASN A 58 2.23 10.19 -12.48
C ASN A 58 1.90 11.66 -12.61
N CYS A 59 0.61 12.00 -12.43
CA CYS A 59 0.10 13.33 -12.73
C CYS A 59 -0.62 13.94 -11.54
N ILE A 60 -0.35 15.21 -11.30
CA ILE A 60 -0.97 16.03 -10.26
C ILE A 60 -1.82 17.12 -10.93
N TRP A 61 -3.04 17.30 -10.43
CA TRP A 61 -3.90 18.46 -10.73
C TRP A 61 -3.91 19.37 -9.52
N GLU A 62 -3.75 20.66 -9.78
CA GLU A 62 -3.74 21.69 -8.74
C GLU A 62 -4.79 22.77 -9.05
N ASP A 63 -5.44 23.30 -8.01
CA ASP A 63 -6.27 24.50 -8.07
C ASP A 63 -5.63 25.59 -7.23
N HIS A 64 -5.24 26.68 -7.84
CA HIS A 64 -4.47 27.77 -7.19
C HIS A 64 -3.22 27.29 -6.42
N GLY A 65 -2.58 26.21 -6.88
CA GLY A 65 -1.38 25.63 -6.27
C GLY A 65 -1.64 24.61 -5.16
N GLU A 66 -2.89 24.31 -4.86
CA GLU A 66 -3.30 23.22 -3.96
C GLU A 66 -3.58 21.96 -4.76
N ILE A 67 -3.08 20.82 -4.31
CA ILE A 67 -3.34 19.52 -4.95
C ILE A 67 -4.80 19.15 -4.75
N VAL A 68 -5.49 18.85 -5.85
CA VAL A 68 -6.89 18.46 -5.87
C VAL A 68 -7.15 17.10 -6.49
N ALA A 69 -6.21 16.58 -7.28
CA ALA A 69 -6.28 15.23 -7.81
C ALA A 69 -4.88 14.68 -8.11
N PHE A 70 -4.77 13.36 -8.09
CA PHE A 70 -3.53 12.65 -8.38
C PHE A 70 -3.84 11.30 -9.03
N CYS A 71 -3.09 10.92 -10.06
CA CYS A 71 -3.07 9.56 -10.57
C CYS A 71 -1.65 9.02 -10.61
N PHE A 72 -1.48 7.74 -10.28
CA PHE A 72 -0.18 7.14 -10.08
C PHE A 72 -0.22 5.62 -10.28
N TYR A 73 0.96 5.06 -10.56
CA TYR A 73 1.17 3.62 -10.54
C TYR A 73 1.41 3.12 -9.13
N GLU A 74 0.93 1.91 -8.91
CA GLU A 74 1.49 0.99 -7.93
C GLU A 74 2.05 -0.23 -8.70
N ALA A 75 2.56 -1.23 -8.06
CA ALA A 75 3.04 -2.44 -8.74
C ALA A 75 1.89 -3.41 -9.07
N PRO A 76 1.79 -3.90 -10.30
CA PRO A 76 2.62 -3.60 -11.45
C PRO A 76 2.37 -2.21 -12.04
N VAL A 77 3.31 -1.70 -12.84
CA VAL A 77 3.18 -0.38 -13.51
C VAL A 77 2.03 -0.30 -14.53
N THR A 78 1.22 -1.34 -14.64
CA THR A 78 -0.04 -1.36 -15.39
C THR A 78 -1.23 -0.92 -14.55
N ASP A 79 -1.11 -0.91 -13.23
CA ASP A 79 -2.18 -0.62 -12.29
C ASP A 79 -2.17 0.85 -11.88
N ILE A 80 -3.20 1.57 -12.30
CA ILE A 80 -3.32 3.02 -12.13
C ILE A 80 -4.35 3.33 -11.08
N TYR A 81 -3.94 4.05 -10.04
CA TYR A 81 -4.77 4.51 -8.94
C TYR A 81 -5.11 5.98 -9.06
N PHE A 82 -6.25 6.37 -8.51
CA PHE A 82 -6.77 7.72 -8.59
C PHE A 82 -7.16 8.24 -7.20
N SER A 83 -6.71 9.45 -6.89
CA SER A 83 -7.13 10.20 -5.72
C SER A 83 -7.76 11.52 -6.18
N LEU A 84 -8.97 11.82 -5.71
CA LEU A 84 -9.74 12.98 -6.15
C LEU A 84 -10.42 13.65 -4.96
N LYS A 85 -10.11 14.93 -4.77
CA LYS A 85 -10.70 15.76 -3.70
C LYS A 85 -12.19 15.95 -3.95
N PRO A 86 -13.06 15.77 -2.94
CA PRO A 86 -14.48 16.09 -3.06
C PRO A 86 -14.75 17.51 -3.57
N GLY A 87 -15.70 17.64 -4.49
CA GLY A 87 -16.03 18.90 -5.16
C GLY A 87 -15.19 19.19 -6.41
N TYR A 88 -14.38 18.22 -6.87
CA TYR A 88 -13.61 18.30 -8.12
C TYR A 88 -13.93 17.15 -9.08
N GLU A 89 -15.11 16.57 -8.96
CA GLU A 89 -15.57 15.41 -9.75
C GLU A 89 -15.56 15.67 -11.26
N GLU A 90 -15.63 16.95 -11.67
CA GLU A 90 -15.50 17.36 -13.06
C GLU A 90 -14.12 17.06 -13.67
N LEU A 91 -13.10 16.80 -12.86
CA LEU A 91 -11.77 16.39 -13.33
C LEU A 91 -11.71 14.93 -13.79
N ALA A 92 -12.66 14.09 -13.39
CA ALA A 92 -12.62 12.66 -13.66
C ALA A 92 -12.41 12.32 -15.15
N PRO A 93 -13.10 12.95 -16.13
CA PRO A 93 -12.83 12.69 -17.54
C PRO A 93 -11.41 13.02 -17.97
N ALA A 94 -10.83 14.10 -17.44
CA ALA A 94 -9.44 14.48 -17.75
C ALA A 94 -8.44 13.54 -17.13
N MET A 95 -8.69 13.04 -15.91
CA MET A 95 -7.85 12.06 -15.22
C MET A 95 -7.82 10.72 -15.97
N ILE A 96 -8.99 10.21 -16.36
CA ILE A 96 -9.09 8.96 -17.13
C ILE A 96 -8.45 9.12 -18.52
N SER A 97 -8.66 10.24 -19.22
CA SER A 97 -8.00 10.50 -20.51
C SER A 97 -6.49 10.57 -20.36
N TYR A 98 -5.99 11.20 -19.29
CA TYR A 98 -4.55 11.26 -19.04
C TYR A 98 -3.96 9.85 -18.82
N ALA A 99 -4.61 9.02 -18.02
CA ALA A 99 -4.16 7.65 -17.78
C ALA A 99 -4.09 6.85 -19.09
N ASP A 100 -5.14 6.90 -19.89
CA ASP A 100 -5.26 6.21 -21.17
C ASP A 100 -4.19 6.66 -22.19
N GLU A 101 -3.93 7.97 -22.28
CA GLU A 101 -3.07 8.57 -23.30
C GLU A 101 -1.58 8.59 -22.91
N HIS A 102 -1.27 8.65 -21.60
CA HIS A 102 0.09 8.94 -21.15
C HIS A 102 0.70 7.87 -20.23
N MET A 103 -0.11 7.05 -19.54
CA MET A 103 0.41 6.14 -18.54
C MET A 103 0.74 4.74 -19.07
N SER A 104 0.24 4.33 -20.26
CA SER A 104 0.67 3.07 -20.86
C SER A 104 2.19 3.00 -21.07
N ILE A 105 2.78 1.87 -20.71
CA ILE A 105 4.21 1.60 -20.83
C ILE A 105 4.42 0.53 -21.88
N LYS A 106 5.28 0.81 -22.86
CA LYS A 106 5.59 -0.12 -23.95
C LYS A 106 4.36 -0.62 -24.75
N GLY A 107 3.24 0.11 -24.69
CA GLY A 107 2.00 -0.28 -25.36
C GLY A 107 1.23 -1.40 -24.64
N GLU A 108 1.56 -1.71 -23.41
CA GLU A 108 0.80 -2.64 -22.57
C GLU A 108 -0.56 -2.03 -22.19
N ASN A 109 -1.54 -2.91 -22.01
CA ASN A 109 -2.85 -2.49 -21.49
C ASN A 109 -2.71 -2.04 -20.03
N ILE A 110 -3.37 -0.96 -19.69
CA ILE A 110 -3.47 -0.48 -18.31
C ILE A 110 -4.76 -0.97 -17.65
N GLN A 111 -4.71 -1.12 -16.34
CA GLN A 111 -5.86 -1.37 -15.49
C GLN A 111 -6.12 -0.12 -14.65
N LEU A 112 -7.36 0.33 -14.63
CA LEU A 112 -7.79 1.42 -13.76
C LEU A 112 -8.32 0.81 -12.46
N ILE A 113 -7.66 1.08 -11.36
CA ILE A 113 -8.07 0.59 -10.04
C ILE A 113 -8.97 1.65 -9.41
N LEU A 114 -10.25 1.35 -9.35
CA LEU A 114 -11.29 2.27 -8.87
C LEU A 114 -12.02 1.65 -7.68
N PHE A 115 -12.27 2.46 -6.66
CA PHE A 115 -12.97 2.03 -5.45
C PHE A 115 -14.46 2.33 -5.52
N GLY A 116 -15.25 1.58 -4.79
CA GLY A 116 -16.68 1.85 -4.60
C GLY A 116 -16.90 3.31 -4.14
N GLY A 117 -17.85 4.02 -4.78
CA GLY A 117 -18.10 5.43 -4.50
C GLY A 117 -17.27 6.42 -5.32
N GLN A 118 -16.32 5.98 -6.15
CA GLN A 118 -15.65 6.83 -7.15
C GLN A 118 -16.49 6.96 -8.43
N ASP A 119 -17.77 7.30 -8.28
CA ASP A 119 -18.77 7.25 -9.36
C ASP A 119 -18.39 8.09 -10.59
N ALA A 120 -17.80 9.27 -10.36
CA ALA A 120 -17.39 10.15 -11.45
C ALA A 120 -16.25 9.53 -12.30
N LEU A 121 -15.28 8.90 -11.64
CA LEU A 121 -14.17 8.20 -12.31
C LEU A 121 -14.68 6.95 -13.04
N MET A 122 -15.53 6.14 -12.39
CA MET A 122 -16.14 4.95 -13.01
C MET A 122 -16.95 5.32 -14.25
N LYS A 123 -17.77 6.37 -14.15
CA LYS A 123 -18.54 6.87 -15.29
C LYS A 123 -17.62 7.30 -16.44
N ALA A 124 -16.58 8.09 -16.14
CA ALA A 124 -15.63 8.56 -17.14
C ALA A 124 -14.87 7.40 -17.80
N ALA A 125 -14.50 6.38 -17.02
CA ALA A 125 -13.85 5.16 -17.55
C ALA A 125 -14.77 4.40 -18.52
N MET A 126 -16.04 4.19 -18.15
CA MET A 126 -17.02 3.54 -19.03
C MET A 126 -17.27 4.35 -20.32
N GLU A 127 -17.36 5.67 -20.23
CA GLU A 127 -17.52 6.55 -21.40
C GLU A 127 -16.31 6.51 -22.34
N LYS A 128 -15.11 6.25 -21.78
CA LYS A 128 -13.86 6.04 -22.56
C LYS A 128 -13.75 4.63 -23.16
N GLY A 129 -14.64 3.70 -22.80
CA GLY A 129 -14.69 2.33 -23.33
C GLY A 129 -14.08 1.26 -22.42
N TYR A 130 -13.71 1.60 -21.19
CA TYR A 130 -13.30 0.62 -20.20
C TYR A 130 -14.48 -0.22 -19.72
N TYR A 131 -14.22 -1.44 -19.29
CA TYR A 131 -15.20 -2.34 -18.69
C TYR A 131 -14.61 -2.95 -17.39
N GLN A 132 -15.49 -3.32 -16.47
CA GLN A 132 -15.08 -3.98 -15.23
C GLN A 132 -14.59 -5.39 -15.53
N ALA A 133 -13.30 -5.63 -15.33
CA ALA A 133 -12.65 -6.92 -15.58
C ALA A 133 -12.70 -7.84 -14.35
N SER A 134 -12.60 -7.27 -13.16
CA SER A 134 -12.59 -7.99 -11.87
C SER A 134 -13.13 -7.09 -10.75
N GLU A 135 -13.36 -7.69 -9.60
CA GLU A 135 -13.71 -7.01 -8.36
C GLU A 135 -12.99 -7.69 -7.20
N THR A 136 -12.43 -6.90 -6.30
CA THR A 136 -11.82 -7.34 -5.05
C THR A 136 -12.47 -6.63 -3.88
N ILE A 137 -12.37 -7.20 -2.69
CA ILE A 137 -12.94 -6.64 -1.47
C ILE A 137 -11.81 -6.35 -0.49
N ASP A 138 -11.67 -5.08 -0.14
CA ASP A 138 -10.84 -4.67 0.98
C ASP A 138 -11.62 -4.80 2.28
N MET A 139 -11.00 -5.40 3.29
CA MET A 139 -11.64 -5.63 4.57
C MET A 139 -11.17 -4.61 5.60
N GLN A 140 -12.13 -4.11 6.37
CA GLN A 140 -11.88 -3.21 7.49
C GLN A 140 -12.43 -3.83 8.78
N PHE A 141 -11.66 -3.71 9.85
CA PHE A 141 -12.08 -4.17 11.18
C PHE A 141 -12.20 -2.97 12.13
N ASP A 142 -13.28 -2.94 12.88
CA ASP A 142 -13.41 -2.02 13.99
C ASP A 142 -12.77 -2.60 15.25
N PHE A 143 -12.15 -1.74 16.09
CA PHE A 143 -11.55 -2.17 17.35
C PHE A 143 -12.59 -2.55 18.43
N GLU A 144 -13.87 -2.56 18.10
CA GLU A 144 -14.94 -3.05 18.96
C GLU A 144 -15.01 -4.58 18.99
N GLU A 145 -14.68 -5.23 17.87
CA GLU A 145 -14.62 -6.68 17.78
C GLU A 145 -13.21 -7.18 18.16
N MET A 146 -13.16 -8.32 18.82
CA MET A 146 -11.89 -8.91 19.26
C MET A 146 -11.50 -10.08 18.36
N LEU A 147 -10.42 -9.92 17.62
CA LEU A 147 -9.72 -11.07 17.05
C LEU A 147 -8.97 -11.77 18.20
N ASN A 148 -9.19 -13.06 18.39
CA ASN A 148 -8.57 -13.83 19.45
C ASN A 148 -8.15 -15.22 18.95
N TYR A 149 -7.15 -15.25 18.10
CA TYR A 149 -6.53 -16.48 17.63
C TYR A 149 -5.26 -16.74 18.43
N PRO A 150 -5.15 -17.90 19.09
CA PRO A 150 -3.97 -18.22 19.89
C PRO A 150 -2.73 -18.41 19.02
N LEU A 151 -1.58 -18.10 19.57
CA LEU A 151 -0.32 -18.44 18.95
C LEU A 151 -0.12 -19.97 19.03
N PRO A 152 0.18 -20.66 17.92
CA PRO A 152 0.47 -22.08 17.93
C PRO A 152 1.68 -22.44 18.79
N GLU A 153 1.68 -23.66 19.33
CA GLU A 153 2.81 -24.21 20.09
C GLU A 153 4.10 -24.27 19.22
N GLY A 154 5.25 -24.03 19.81
CA GLY A 154 6.54 -24.00 19.10
C GLY A 154 6.88 -22.65 18.48
N PHE A 155 6.02 -21.62 18.67
CA PHE A 155 6.26 -20.28 18.16
C PHE A 155 6.18 -19.24 19.27
N HIS A 156 6.84 -18.09 19.03
CA HIS A 156 6.77 -16.94 19.95
C HIS A 156 6.72 -15.62 19.18
N PHE A 157 6.13 -14.61 19.80
CA PHE A 157 6.22 -13.24 19.29
C PHE A 157 7.58 -12.66 19.61
N VAL A 158 8.26 -12.14 18.58
CA VAL A 158 9.50 -11.39 18.75
C VAL A 158 9.16 -10.02 19.34
N LYS A 159 10.00 -9.51 20.24
CA LYS A 159 9.80 -8.17 20.81
C LYS A 159 10.28 -7.10 19.84
N PRO A 160 9.66 -5.92 19.80
CA PRO A 160 10.04 -4.87 18.87
C PRO A 160 11.52 -4.45 18.93
N GLU A 161 12.11 -4.45 20.11
CA GLU A 161 13.53 -4.13 20.33
C GLU A 161 14.49 -5.18 19.77
N GLU A 162 13.99 -6.39 19.49
CA GLU A 162 14.75 -7.54 18.97
C GLU A 162 14.53 -7.75 17.47
N TYR A 163 13.77 -6.86 16.79
CA TYR A 163 13.48 -7.01 15.37
C TYR A 163 14.73 -6.89 14.50
N ASP A 164 14.95 -7.93 13.71
CA ASP A 164 16.04 -8.05 12.75
C ASP A 164 15.50 -7.86 11.34
N ILE A 165 15.94 -6.80 10.67
CA ILE A 165 15.44 -6.44 9.34
C ILE A 165 15.87 -7.46 8.27
N ASP A 166 17.04 -8.10 8.40
CA ASP A 166 17.48 -9.12 7.47
C ASP A 166 16.60 -10.37 7.56
N LYS A 167 16.22 -10.74 8.78
CA LYS A 167 15.27 -11.85 9.00
C LYS A 167 13.88 -11.50 8.48
N VAL A 168 13.41 -10.23 8.60
CA VAL A 168 12.17 -9.79 7.98
C VAL A 168 12.25 -9.88 6.46
N SER A 169 13.35 -9.40 5.86
CA SER A 169 13.57 -9.49 4.42
C SER A 169 13.52 -10.94 3.93
N LYS A 170 14.21 -11.85 4.61
CA LYS A 170 14.18 -13.28 4.32
C LYS A 170 12.77 -13.88 4.47
N CYS A 171 12.06 -13.51 5.53
CA CYS A 171 10.70 -13.97 5.78
C CYS A 171 9.74 -13.53 4.66
N CYS A 172 9.81 -12.26 4.23
CA CYS A 172 9.01 -11.76 3.13
C CYS A 172 9.37 -12.44 1.80
N TRP A 173 10.67 -12.59 1.49
CA TRP A 173 11.13 -13.29 0.29
C TRP A 173 10.53 -14.69 0.16
N LYS A 174 10.61 -15.47 1.22
CA LYS A 174 10.02 -16.81 1.27
C LYS A 174 8.50 -16.75 1.31
N GLY A 175 7.93 -15.86 2.12
CA GLY A 175 6.51 -15.75 2.37
C GLY A 175 5.69 -15.29 1.16
N PHE A 176 6.32 -14.57 0.21
CA PHE A 176 5.73 -14.18 -1.07
C PHE A 176 6.17 -15.07 -2.25
N ASP A 177 6.74 -16.24 -1.94
CA ASP A 177 7.13 -17.26 -2.92
C ASP A 177 8.21 -16.81 -3.95
N HIS A 178 8.99 -15.77 -3.64
CA HIS A 178 10.09 -15.31 -4.51
C HIS A 178 11.15 -16.40 -4.72
N GLU A 179 11.40 -17.26 -3.73
CA GLU A 179 12.35 -18.37 -3.87
C GLU A 179 12.01 -19.30 -5.06
N GLN A 180 10.73 -19.44 -5.40
CA GLN A 180 10.30 -20.31 -6.49
C GLN A 180 10.58 -19.72 -7.87
N ASN A 181 10.55 -18.38 -7.98
CA ASN A 181 10.67 -17.67 -9.25
C ASN A 181 12.05 -17.05 -9.46
N GLU A 182 12.71 -16.64 -8.39
CA GLU A 182 13.89 -15.80 -8.42
C GLU A 182 15.11 -16.47 -7.74
N GLY A 183 14.90 -17.63 -7.10
CA GLY A 183 15.94 -18.40 -6.41
C GLY A 183 16.03 -18.13 -4.91
N PRO A 184 16.97 -18.79 -4.21
CA PRO A 184 17.09 -18.69 -2.77
C PRO A 184 17.38 -17.24 -2.33
N TRP A 185 16.87 -16.88 -1.14
CA TRP A 185 17.17 -15.57 -0.57
C TRP A 185 18.68 -15.43 -0.38
N GLU A 186 19.22 -14.41 -0.98
CA GLU A 186 20.59 -13.96 -0.77
C GLU A 186 20.54 -12.54 -0.20
N HIS A 187 21.45 -12.20 0.69
CA HIS A 187 21.53 -10.85 1.24
C HIS A 187 21.86 -9.87 0.10
N GLN A 188 20.84 -9.23 -0.44
CA GLN A 188 20.98 -8.24 -1.52
C GLN A 188 20.55 -6.88 -0.99
N TYR A 189 21.41 -5.89 -1.17
CA TYR A 189 21.15 -4.49 -0.79
C TYR A 189 19.92 -3.90 -1.50
N GLU A 190 19.53 -4.48 -2.61
CA GLU A 190 18.41 -4.04 -3.44
C GLU A 190 17.05 -4.56 -2.95
N GLN A 191 17.05 -5.57 -2.11
CA GLN A 191 15.82 -6.20 -1.60
C GLN A 191 15.45 -5.60 -0.26
N SER A 192 14.88 -4.47 -0.32
CA SER A 192 14.99 -3.61 0.81
C SER A 192 13.69 -3.42 1.56
N ASN A 193 13.24 -4.45 2.26
CA ASN A 193 12.42 -4.22 3.44
C ASN A 193 13.11 -3.31 4.49
N TYR A 194 14.41 -3.03 4.31
CA TYR A 194 15.12 -1.98 5.03
C TYR A 194 14.41 -0.64 4.98
N LEU A 195 13.77 -0.34 3.87
CA LEU A 195 13.09 0.93 3.63
C LEU A 195 11.80 1.06 4.43
N LEU A 196 11.20 -0.03 4.88
CA LEU A 196 10.11 0.00 5.85
C LEU A 196 10.51 0.68 7.16
N LYS A 197 11.80 0.70 7.47
CA LYS A 197 12.37 1.32 8.67
C LYS A 197 12.67 2.81 8.50
N VAL A 198 12.85 3.28 7.27
CA VAL A 198 13.29 4.64 6.95
C VAL A 198 12.22 5.47 6.25
N ALA A 199 11.05 4.89 5.99
CA ALA A 199 9.91 5.63 5.50
C ALA A 199 9.54 6.72 6.52
N PRO A 200 9.18 7.94 6.08
CA PRO A 200 8.92 9.08 6.98
C PRO A 200 7.89 8.81 8.07
N HIS A 201 6.89 7.98 7.78
CA HIS A 201 5.81 7.63 8.72
C HIS A 201 5.76 6.14 9.03
N ALA A 202 6.89 5.43 8.87
CA ALA A 202 6.98 4.01 9.21
C ALA A 202 6.70 3.79 10.70
N THR A 203 5.89 2.82 11.00
CA THR A 203 5.52 2.41 12.36
C THR A 203 6.04 0.99 12.64
N TRP A 204 7.34 0.82 12.46
CA TRP A 204 8.05 -0.45 12.59
C TRP A 204 7.79 -1.17 13.92
N GLU A 205 7.71 -0.41 15.01
CA GLU A 205 7.45 -0.91 16.37
C GLU A 205 6.06 -1.53 16.54
N HIS A 206 5.12 -1.21 15.67
CA HIS A 206 3.78 -1.79 15.71
C HIS A 206 3.66 -3.09 14.93
N ALA A 207 4.63 -3.42 14.08
CA ALA A 207 4.63 -4.70 13.37
C ALA A 207 4.59 -5.89 14.32
N VAL A 208 4.13 -7.03 13.83
CA VAL A 208 4.19 -8.30 14.56
C VAL A 208 5.05 -9.29 13.80
N ILE A 209 6.01 -9.85 14.50
CA ILE A 209 6.87 -10.92 14.00
C ILE A 209 6.69 -12.14 14.87
N ILE A 210 6.49 -13.29 14.22
CA ILE A 210 6.44 -14.61 14.87
C ILE A 210 7.66 -15.40 14.44
N ALA A 211 8.39 -15.93 15.41
CA ALA A 211 9.54 -16.80 15.17
C ALA A 211 9.29 -18.21 15.72
N ASP A 212 9.97 -19.19 15.17
CA ASP A 212 10.02 -20.56 15.65
C ASP A 212 11.00 -20.70 16.83
N GLU A 213 11.11 -21.91 17.38
CA GLU A 213 12.02 -22.22 18.51
C GLU A 213 13.50 -21.98 18.17
N LYS A 214 13.87 -21.96 16.90
CA LYS A 214 15.25 -21.70 16.43
C LYS A 214 15.52 -20.22 16.22
N GLY A 215 14.49 -19.37 16.37
CA GLY A 215 14.57 -17.94 16.12
C GLY A 215 14.52 -17.54 14.65
N GLU A 216 14.08 -18.44 13.74
CA GLU A 216 13.79 -18.11 12.36
C GLU A 216 12.40 -17.46 12.26
N TYR A 217 12.29 -16.39 11.47
CA TYR A 217 11.03 -15.68 11.31
C TYR A 217 10.08 -16.46 10.42
N ALA A 218 8.94 -16.82 10.98
CA ALA A 218 7.92 -17.66 10.35
C ALA A 218 6.77 -16.87 9.74
N CYS A 219 6.43 -15.73 10.36
CA CYS A 219 5.36 -14.83 9.91
C CYS A 219 5.72 -13.39 10.24
N TYR A 220 5.44 -12.51 9.31
CA TYR A 220 5.58 -11.06 9.45
C TYR A 220 4.27 -10.39 9.09
N ALA A 221 3.83 -9.47 9.94
CA ALA A 221 2.70 -8.58 9.69
C ALA A 221 3.14 -7.15 9.96
N GLY A 222 3.32 -6.37 8.89
CA GLY A 222 3.65 -4.95 8.95
C GLY A 222 2.44 -4.12 9.35
N MET A 223 2.69 -2.95 9.93
CA MET A 223 1.63 -2.03 10.34
C MET A 223 2.03 -0.59 10.13
N TRP A 224 1.13 0.16 9.51
CA TRP A 224 1.25 1.60 9.30
C TRP A 224 0.14 2.29 10.09
N TRP A 225 0.51 3.19 10.96
CA TRP A 225 -0.43 3.91 11.80
C TRP A 225 -0.51 5.38 11.41
N THR A 226 -1.72 5.84 11.07
CA THR A 226 -2.00 7.24 10.77
C THR A 226 -3.00 7.80 11.81
N PRO A 227 -2.50 8.42 12.90
CA PRO A 227 -3.36 8.96 13.96
C PRO A 227 -4.41 9.96 13.45
N GLN A 228 -4.07 10.77 12.44
CA GLN A 228 -4.94 11.76 11.82
C GLN A 228 -6.22 11.13 11.26
N ASN A 229 -6.09 9.97 10.63
CA ASN A 229 -7.21 9.24 10.05
C ASN A 229 -7.75 8.14 10.98
N LYS A 230 -7.13 7.91 12.14
CA LYS A 230 -7.41 6.77 13.03
C LYS A 230 -7.37 5.44 12.27
N LEU A 231 -6.41 5.31 11.37
CA LEU A 231 -6.23 4.17 10.49
C LEU A 231 -4.98 3.40 10.87
N ALA A 232 -5.15 2.11 11.14
CA ALA A 232 -4.09 1.13 11.18
C ALA A 232 -4.15 0.32 9.87
N TYR A 233 -3.20 0.57 8.97
CA TYR A 233 -3.10 -0.10 7.66
C TYR A 233 -2.10 -1.24 7.74
N MET A 234 -2.56 -2.46 7.51
CA MET A 234 -1.71 -3.67 7.59
C MET A 234 -1.11 -3.98 6.23
N GLU A 235 0.21 -3.82 6.14
CA GLU A 235 0.99 -4.12 4.94
C GLU A 235 2.47 -4.30 5.31
N PRO A 236 3.16 -5.35 4.85
CA PRO A 236 2.61 -6.57 4.24
C PRO A 236 2.25 -7.64 5.28
N LEU A 237 1.56 -8.69 4.86
CA LEU A 237 1.31 -9.90 5.67
C LEU A 237 1.82 -11.13 4.93
N CYS A 238 2.74 -11.85 5.52
CA CYS A 238 3.22 -13.11 4.94
C CYS A 238 3.49 -14.18 6.00
N THR A 239 3.43 -15.45 5.55
CA THR A 239 3.87 -16.63 6.30
C THR A 239 4.72 -17.48 5.36
N ILE A 240 5.89 -17.90 5.81
CA ILE A 240 6.78 -18.75 5.00
C ILE A 240 6.11 -20.10 4.68
N PRO A 241 6.40 -20.71 3.52
CA PRO A 241 5.69 -21.90 3.04
C PRO A 241 5.65 -23.04 4.05
N GLU A 242 6.73 -23.27 4.78
CA GLU A 242 6.88 -24.38 5.74
C GLU A 242 5.86 -24.32 6.90
N TYR A 243 5.34 -23.13 7.22
CA TYR A 243 4.45 -22.88 8.36
C TYR A 243 3.05 -22.38 7.96
N ARG A 244 2.73 -22.41 6.66
CA ARG A 244 1.39 -22.07 6.18
C ARG A 244 0.33 -23.02 6.73
N ASN A 245 -0.90 -22.52 6.84
CA ASN A 245 -2.06 -23.25 7.36
C ASN A 245 -1.96 -23.68 8.85
N MET A 246 -0.98 -23.17 9.58
CA MET A 246 -0.84 -23.40 11.02
C MET A 246 -1.50 -22.31 11.90
N GLY A 247 -2.10 -21.27 11.29
CA GLY A 247 -2.78 -20.20 12.02
C GLY A 247 -1.88 -19.02 12.41
N LEU A 248 -0.62 -18.96 11.94
CA LEU A 248 0.32 -17.88 12.31
C LEU A 248 -0.14 -16.50 11.86
N ALA A 249 -0.65 -16.36 10.62
CA ALA A 249 -1.18 -15.09 10.14
C ALA A 249 -2.36 -14.60 11.01
N SER A 250 -3.27 -15.50 11.40
CA SER A 250 -4.40 -15.16 12.26
C SER A 250 -3.93 -14.73 13.66
N ALA A 251 -2.92 -15.42 14.21
CA ALA A 251 -2.31 -15.05 15.48
C ALA A 251 -1.59 -13.70 15.41
N ALA A 252 -0.87 -13.43 14.30
CA ALA A 252 -0.22 -12.15 14.06
C ALA A 252 -1.23 -11.00 13.99
N LEU A 253 -2.32 -11.15 13.24
CA LEU A 253 -3.40 -10.16 13.15
C LEU A 253 -4.07 -9.93 14.50
N SER A 254 -4.29 -10.98 15.31
CA SER A 254 -4.85 -10.83 16.67
C SER A 254 -3.92 -10.03 17.58
N GLU A 255 -2.63 -10.24 17.49
CA GLU A 255 -1.63 -9.50 18.25
C GLU A 255 -1.52 -8.04 17.77
N LEU A 256 -1.52 -7.80 16.44
CA LEU A 256 -1.58 -6.45 15.86
C LEU A 256 -2.77 -5.68 16.40
N TYR A 257 -3.95 -6.27 16.31
CA TYR A 257 -5.19 -5.70 16.79
C TYR A 257 -5.11 -5.34 18.29
N ARG A 258 -4.54 -6.26 19.09
CA ARG A 258 -4.35 -6.04 20.52
C ARG A 258 -3.38 -4.89 20.82
N ARG A 259 -2.31 -4.74 20.03
CA ARG A 259 -1.35 -3.63 20.16
C ARG A 259 -2.00 -2.30 19.81
N MET A 260 -2.66 -2.23 18.66
CA MET A 260 -3.29 -0.99 18.18
C MET A 260 -4.45 -0.52 19.05
N LYS A 261 -5.19 -1.44 19.69
CA LYS A 261 -6.27 -1.07 20.61
C LYS A 261 -5.78 -0.41 21.91
N LYS A 262 -4.51 -0.57 22.25
CA LYS A 262 -3.91 -0.01 23.47
C LYS A 262 -3.30 1.37 23.28
N GLY A 263 -2.97 1.74 22.06
CA GLY A 263 -2.44 3.05 21.67
C GLY A 263 -3.54 3.96 21.20
#